data_22c7eef97057995c583622c6abdeeb3f
#
_entry.id   22c7eef97057995c583622c6abdeeb3f
#
_cell.length_a   1.000
_cell.length_b   1.000
_cell.length_c   1.000
_cell.angle_alpha   90.00
_cell.angle_beta   90.00
_cell.angle_gamma   90.00
#
_symmetry.space_group_name_H-M   'P 1'
#
loop_
_entity.id
_entity.type
_entity.pdbx_description
1 polymer ?
#
loop_
_entity_poly.entity_id
_entity_poly.type
_entity_poly.pdbx_seq_one_letter_code
_entity_poly.pdbx_strand_id
1 'polypeptide(L)'
;YTTELSVLDNLLDEIGRELEIENLCNLFLSSDCRAYDNALPEAYSDAEIRRFNCALTKLKPQLGRCLIIHQMLGTRIEDTLTLRRDCLSEKSGHFFITILQQKTRKYKRPVSDQLAELIRKAIEVSEKEHPDSEYIFLQDNGKLYTDSMLKYHVNIMIYENDIRDDNGNYFEFRTHRFRHTFGVKLTEMKLDDDSIARLLGHKDTRTIPHYRRLRNEALAEDTKAVRDEMNELLAQYRREKENAETR
;
A
#
# COMPACT_ATOMS: atom_id res chain seq x y z
N TYR A 1 -6.25 -4.68 -21.14
CA TYR A 1 -5.78 -5.20 -22.46
C TYR A 1 -5.06 -6.54 -22.33
N THR A 2 -4.02 -6.67 -21.51
CA THR A 2 -3.27 -7.94 -21.31
C THR A 2 -4.11 -9.03 -20.64
N THR A 3 -4.98 -8.69 -19.71
CA THR A 3 -5.86 -9.64 -19.03
C THR A 3 -6.97 -10.13 -19.98
N GLU A 4 -7.49 -9.26 -20.82
CA GLU A 4 -8.53 -9.57 -21.80
C GLU A 4 -7.97 -10.46 -22.92
N LEU A 5 -6.76 -10.17 -23.41
CA LEU A 5 -6.08 -11.02 -24.39
C LEU A 5 -5.75 -12.40 -23.82
N SER A 6 -5.28 -12.48 -22.58
CA SER A 6 -5.01 -13.77 -21.92
C SER A 6 -6.28 -14.60 -21.68
N VAL A 7 -7.41 -13.95 -21.39
CA VAL A 7 -8.70 -14.66 -21.27
C VAL A 7 -9.16 -15.18 -22.63
N LEU A 8 -9.00 -14.36 -23.68
CA LEU A 8 -9.35 -14.73 -25.05
C LEU A 8 -8.47 -15.88 -25.56
N ASP A 9 -7.16 -15.83 -25.31
CA ASP A 9 -6.20 -16.87 -25.66
C ASP A 9 -6.57 -18.21 -25.01
N ASN A 10 -6.80 -18.21 -23.70
CA ASN A 10 -7.24 -19.42 -23.00
C ASN A 10 -8.55 -19.99 -23.55
N LEU A 11 -9.52 -19.12 -23.90
CA LEU A 11 -10.79 -19.53 -24.47
C LEU A 11 -10.62 -20.14 -25.87
N LEU A 12 -9.80 -19.54 -26.71
CA LEU A 12 -9.51 -20.04 -28.06
C LEU A 12 -8.74 -21.36 -28.01
N ASP A 13 -7.78 -21.48 -27.08
CA ASP A 13 -7.07 -22.73 -26.83
C ASP A 13 -8.01 -23.86 -26.39
N GLU A 14 -9.01 -23.55 -25.56
CA GLU A 14 -10.00 -24.53 -25.10
C GLU A 14 -10.92 -24.97 -26.26
N ILE A 15 -11.44 -24.01 -27.03
CA ILE A 15 -12.25 -24.29 -28.23
C ILE A 15 -11.45 -25.07 -29.28
N GLY A 16 -10.18 -24.69 -29.52
CA GLY A 16 -9.31 -25.38 -30.48
C GLY A 16 -9.08 -26.87 -30.10
N ARG A 17 -8.90 -27.11 -28.81
CA ARG A 17 -8.73 -28.47 -28.27
C ARG A 17 -10.03 -29.30 -28.38
N GLU A 18 -11.19 -28.71 -28.04
CA GLU A 18 -12.47 -29.40 -28.08
C GLU A 18 -12.93 -29.69 -29.50
N LEU A 19 -12.67 -28.78 -30.44
CA LEU A 19 -13.08 -28.94 -31.84
C LEU A 19 -11.99 -29.52 -32.74
N GLU A 20 -10.84 -29.89 -32.21
CA GLU A 20 -9.65 -30.38 -32.94
C GLU A 20 -9.17 -29.38 -34.03
N ILE A 21 -9.29 -28.08 -33.77
CA ILE A 21 -8.86 -27.03 -34.69
C ILE A 21 -7.50 -26.49 -34.25
N GLU A 22 -6.41 -27.08 -34.74
CA GLU A 22 -5.02 -26.70 -34.35
C GLU A 22 -4.70 -25.23 -34.54
N ASN A 23 -5.27 -24.58 -35.55
CA ASN A 23 -5.02 -23.15 -35.86
C ASN A 23 -5.60 -22.19 -34.83
N LEU A 24 -6.41 -22.62 -33.89
CA LEU A 24 -6.92 -21.80 -32.78
C LEU A 24 -6.03 -21.89 -31.54
N CYS A 25 -5.19 -22.92 -31.44
CA CYS A 25 -4.31 -23.10 -30.31
C CYS A 25 -3.03 -22.24 -30.48
N ASN A 26 -2.63 -21.56 -29.40
CA ASN A 26 -1.46 -20.66 -29.37
C ASN A 26 -1.54 -19.53 -30.43
N LEU A 27 -2.73 -19.01 -30.66
CA LEU A 27 -2.94 -17.93 -31.62
C LEU A 27 -2.24 -16.62 -31.20
N PHE A 28 -2.16 -16.38 -29.90
CA PHE A 28 -1.45 -15.24 -29.33
C PHE A 28 -0.13 -15.71 -28.72
N LEU A 29 0.95 -15.04 -29.11
CA LEU A 29 2.27 -15.26 -28.52
C LEU A 29 2.48 -14.30 -27.37
N SER A 30 3.34 -14.68 -26.42
CA SER A 30 3.75 -13.76 -25.32
C SER A 30 4.35 -12.43 -25.81
N SER A 31 4.90 -12.41 -27.04
CA SER A 31 5.39 -11.21 -27.72
C SER A 31 4.26 -10.25 -28.15
N ASP A 32 3.05 -10.74 -28.35
CA ASP A 32 1.87 -9.94 -28.76
C ASP A 32 1.27 -9.21 -27.55
N CYS A 33 1.57 -9.71 -26.36
CA CYS A 33 1.27 -9.01 -25.13
C CYS A 33 2.30 -7.90 -24.92
N ARG A 34 1.86 -6.62 -24.92
CA ARG A 34 2.74 -5.53 -24.47
C ARG A 34 3.31 -5.90 -23.10
N ALA A 35 4.63 -5.87 -22.97
CA ALA A 35 5.28 -5.93 -21.67
C ALA A 35 4.60 -4.88 -20.78
N TYR A 36 4.02 -5.34 -19.66
CA TYR A 36 3.46 -4.43 -18.69
C TYR A 36 4.61 -3.56 -18.21
N ASP A 37 4.56 -2.29 -18.56
CA ASP A 37 5.43 -1.31 -17.92
C ASP A 37 4.96 -1.29 -16.47
N ASN A 38 5.68 -2.05 -15.62
CA ASN A 38 5.40 -2.09 -14.19
C ASN A 38 5.80 -0.72 -13.63
N ALA A 39 4.93 0.27 -13.85
CA ALA A 39 5.03 1.53 -13.14
C ALA A 39 5.19 1.19 -11.67
N LEU A 40 6.25 1.72 -11.07
CA LEU A 40 6.49 1.47 -9.64
C LEU A 40 5.27 1.90 -8.84
N PRO A 41 4.86 1.09 -7.87
CA PRO A 41 3.76 1.48 -7.02
C PRO A 41 4.15 2.75 -6.27
N GLU A 42 3.40 3.82 -6.46
CA GLU A 42 3.64 5.10 -5.79
C GLU A 42 3.44 4.99 -4.28
N ALA A 43 4.32 5.62 -3.50
CA ALA A 43 4.16 5.83 -2.06
C ALA A 43 3.75 7.29 -1.80
N TYR A 44 3.06 7.53 -0.69
CA TYR A 44 2.80 8.88 -0.21
C TYR A 44 4.04 9.43 0.50
N SER A 45 4.31 10.74 0.34
CA SER A 45 5.32 11.43 1.13
C SER A 45 4.86 11.59 2.60
N ASP A 46 5.80 11.84 3.50
CA ASP A 46 5.46 12.13 4.90
C ASP A 46 4.66 13.45 5.05
N ALA A 47 4.86 14.39 4.15
CA ALA A 47 4.11 15.65 4.13
C ALA A 47 2.65 15.41 3.69
N GLU A 48 2.45 14.62 2.65
CA GLU A 48 1.12 14.19 2.20
C GLU A 48 0.36 13.43 3.30
N ILE A 49 1.02 12.46 3.95
CA ILE A 49 0.43 11.70 5.06
C ILE A 49 0.05 12.62 6.23
N ARG A 50 0.90 13.59 6.58
CA ARG A 50 0.58 14.54 7.66
C ARG A 50 -0.64 15.38 7.32
N ARG A 51 -0.70 15.97 6.10
CA ARG A 51 -1.86 16.77 5.66
C ARG A 51 -3.15 15.95 5.69
N PHE A 52 -3.10 14.75 5.14
CA PHE A 52 -4.23 13.82 5.13
C PHE A 52 -4.68 13.46 6.55
N ASN A 53 -3.76 13.08 7.44
CA ASN A 53 -4.08 12.68 8.81
C ASN A 53 -4.67 13.83 9.65
N CYS A 54 -4.23 15.06 9.44
CA CYS A 54 -4.85 16.23 10.07
C CYS A 54 -6.32 16.39 9.68
N ALA A 55 -6.67 16.06 8.45
CA ALA A 55 -8.05 16.15 7.95
C ALA A 55 -8.95 15.02 8.42
N LEU A 56 -8.42 13.87 8.88
CA LEU A 56 -9.22 12.74 9.35
C LEU A 56 -10.17 13.08 10.50
N THR A 57 -9.88 14.15 11.26
CA THR A 57 -10.78 14.66 12.33
C THR A 57 -12.11 15.20 11.78
N LYS A 58 -12.20 15.46 10.48
CA LYS A 58 -13.43 15.91 9.78
C LYS A 58 -14.33 14.74 9.38
N LEU A 59 -13.80 13.51 9.38
CA LEU A 59 -14.62 12.31 9.15
C LEU A 59 -15.36 11.88 10.42
N LYS A 60 -16.36 11.00 10.25
CA LYS A 60 -16.91 10.26 11.39
C LYS A 60 -15.78 9.61 12.17
N PRO A 61 -15.77 9.70 13.51
CA PRO A 61 -14.62 9.24 14.31
C PRO A 61 -14.23 7.78 14.06
N GLN A 62 -15.19 6.91 13.77
CA GLN A 62 -14.92 5.50 13.50
C GLN A 62 -14.24 5.29 12.14
N LEU A 63 -14.59 6.08 11.11
CA LEU A 63 -13.88 6.07 9.83
C LEU A 63 -12.45 6.61 9.95
N GLY A 64 -12.26 7.69 10.72
CA GLY A 64 -10.94 8.21 11.02
C GLY A 64 -10.04 7.17 11.68
N ARG A 65 -10.58 6.44 12.70
CA ARG A 65 -9.84 5.32 13.35
C ARG A 65 -9.52 4.20 12.35
N CYS A 66 -10.49 3.82 11.51
CA CYS A 66 -10.28 2.82 10.45
C CYS A 66 -9.09 3.17 9.57
N LEU A 67 -9.01 4.42 9.09
CA LEU A 67 -7.94 4.87 8.20
C LEU A 67 -6.57 4.94 8.90
N ILE A 68 -6.50 5.37 10.15
CA ILE A 68 -5.24 5.32 10.92
C ILE A 68 -4.80 3.87 11.13
N ILE A 69 -5.72 2.99 11.54
CA ILE A 69 -5.42 1.56 11.71
C ILE A 69 -4.96 0.94 10.40
N HIS A 70 -5.62 1.27 9.28
CA HIS A 70 -5.23 0.83 7.93
C HIS A 70 -3.80 1.24 7.57
N GLN A 71 -3.43 2.51 7.81
CA GLN A 71 -2.08 3.03 7.56
C GLN A 71 -1.03 2.33 8.44
N MET A 72 -1.30 2.18 9.73
CA MET A 72 -0.37 1.56 10.69
C MET A 72 -0.24 0.05 10.51
N LEU A 73 -1.24 -0.59 9.92
CA LEU A 73 -1.19 -2.01 9.62
C LEU A 73 -0.65 -2.29 8.20
N GLY A 74 -0.79 -1.38 7.25
CA GLY A 74 -0.42 -1.63 5.85
C GLY A 74 -1.16 -2.84 5.24
N THR A 75 -2.35 -3.16 5.72
CA THR A 75 -3.21 -4.25 5.25
C THR A 75 -3.87 -3.90 3.90
N ARG A 76 -4.53 -4.84 3.24
CA ARG A 76 -5.50 -4.50 2.21
C ARG A 76 -6.71 -3.84 2.86
N ILE A 77 -7.39 -2.96 2.16
CA ILE A 77 -8.50 -2.21 2.76
C ILE A 77 -9.62 -3.14 3.21
N GLU A 78 -9.95 -4.16 2.43
CA GLU A 78 -10.96 -5.15 2.76
C GLU A 78 -10.61 -5.88 4.07
N ASP A 79 -9.32 -6.22 4.27
CA ASP A 79 -8.85 -6.88 5.49
C ASP A 79 -8.99 -5.95 6.72
N THR A 80 -8.87 -4.63 6.53
CA THR A 80 -9.09 -3.64 7.60
C THR A 80 -10.59 -3.46 7.89
N LEU A 81 -11.40 -3.30 6.85
CA LEU A 81 -12.84 -3.08 6.99
C LEU A 81 -13.56 -4.28 7.62
N THR A 82 -13.02 -5.49 7.43
CA THR A 82 -13.56 -6.74 8.00
C THR A 82 -12.84 -7.17 9.28
N LEU A 83 -12.15 -6.27 9.98
CA LEU A 83 -11.57 -6.58 11.28
C LEU A 83 -12.66 -6.93 12.29
N ARG A 84 -12.45 -8.05 12.98
CA ARG A 84 -13.36 -8.58 13.99
C ARG A 84 -13.01 -8.02 15.38
N ARG A 85 -13.98 -8.00 16.28
CA ARG A 85 -13.78 -7.55 17.67
C ARG A 85 -12.82 -8.42 18.46
N ASP A 86 -12.74 -9.71 18.11
CA ASP A 86 -11.80 -10.67 18.71
C ASP A 86 -10.38 -10.64 18.09
N CYS A 87 -10.09 -9.63 17.25
CA CYS A 87 -8.81 -9.55 16.54
C CYS A 87 -7.62 -9.30 17.45
N LEU A 88 -7.81 -8.66 18.60
CA LEU A 88 -6.72 -8.25 19.49
C LEU A 88 -6.48 -9.31 20.58
N SER A 89 -5.22 -9.60 20.87
CA SER A 89 -4.81 -10.52 21.94
C SER A 89 -3.53 -10.02 22.58
N GLU A 90 -3.35 -10.33 23.87
CA GLU A 90 -2.13 -10.03 24.61
C GLU A 90 -1.42 -11.32 25.00
N LYS A 91 -0.09 -11.33 24.89
CA LYS A 91 0.75 -12.44 25.31
C LYS A 91 2.10 -11.90 25.78
N SER A 92 2.47 -12.24 27.03
CA SER A 92 3.77 -11.84 27.62
C SER A 92 4.02 -10.34 27.59
N GLY A 93 2.99 -9.51 27.82
CA GLY A 93 3.08 -8.05 27.80
C GLY A 93 3.16 -7.42 26.40
N HIS A 94 2.94 -8.20 25.35
CA HIS A 94 2.91 -7.71 23.97
C HIS A 94 1.54 -7.91 23.33
N PHE A 95 1.09 -6.91 22.60
CA PHE A 95 -0.16 -6.98 21.86
C PHE A 95 0.04 -7.55 20.45
N PHE A 96 -0.93 -8.36 20.05
CA PHE A 96 -0.96 -8.99 18.74
C PHE A 96 -2.33 -8.78 18.11
N ILE A 97 -2.33 -8.47 16.80
CA ILE A 97 -3.55 -8.45 16.01
C ILE A 97 -3.62 -9.70 15.12
N THR A 98 -4.81 -10.27 15.05
CA THR A 98 -5.14 -11.36 14.14
C THR A 98 -5.96 -10.80 12.98
N ILE A 99 -5.50 -11.00 11.76
CA ILE A 99 -6.13 -10.50 10.54
C ILE A 99 -6.58 -11.69 9.70
N LEU A 100 -7.85 -11.67 9.26
CA LEU A 100 -8.42 -12.65 8.36
C LEU A 100 -8.37 -12.08 6.95
N GLN A 101 -7.49 -12.60 6.11
CA GLN A 101 -7.46 -12.21 4.70
C GLN A 101 -8.53 -12.97 3.93
N GLN A 102 -9.40 -12.25 3.22
CA GLN A 102 -10.52 -12.84 2.47
C GLN A 102 -10.09 -13.94 1.48
N LYS A 103 -8.87 -13.86 0.94
CA LYS A 103 -8.41 -14.77 -0.12
C LYS A 103 -7.43 -15.85 0.31
N THR A 104 -6.85 -15.80 1.55
CA THR A 104 -5.72 -16.68 1.81
C THR A 104 -5.50 -17.20 3.21
N ARG A 105 -5.55 -16.41 4.27
CA ARG A 105 -5.05 -16.83 5.59
C ARG A 105 -5.55 -15.98 6.75
N LYS A 106 -5.63 -16.64 7.89
CA LYS A 106 -5.52 -16.02 9.21
C LYS A 106 -4.03 -15.86 9.55
N TYR A 107 -3.58 -14.64 9.81
CA TYR A 107 -2.21 -14.40 10.29
C TYR A 107 -2.22 -13.46 11.49
N LYS A 108 -1.20 -13.63 12.32
CA LYS A 108 -1.04 -12.90 13.57
C LYS A 108 0.27 -12.14 13.54
N ARG A 109 0.25 -10.87 13.98
CA ARG A 109 1.45 -10.04 14.06
C ARG A 109 1.44 -9.13 15.28
N PRO A 110 2.62 -8.72 15.80
CA PRO A 110 2.70 -7.78 16.89
C PRO A 110 2.21 -6.38 16.47
N VAL A 111 1.67 -5.64 17.42
CA VAL A 111 1.29 -4.23 17.29
C VAL A 111 1.79 -3.44 18.50
N SER A 112 1.98 -2.13 18.32
CA SER A 112 2.36 -1.24 19.41
C SER A 112 1.20 -1.06 20.39
N ASP A 113 1.51 -0.68 21.64
CA ASP A 113 0.52 -0.39 22.67
C ASP A 113 -0.46 0.70 22.22
N GLN A 114 0.07 1.74 21.57
CA GLN A 114 -0.75 2.84 21.03
C GLN A 114 -1.75 2.36 19.97
N LEU A 115 -1.32 1.46 19.06
CA LEU A 115 -2.21 0.89 18.07
C LEU A 115 -3.23 -0.05 18.71
N ALA A 116 -2.83 -0.84 19.71
CA ALA A 116 -3.73 -1.70 20.44
C ALA A 116 -4.81 -0.90 21.20
N GLU A 117 -4.45 0.23 21.79
CA GLU A 117 -5.39 1.14 22.44
C GLU A 117 -6.39 1.75 21.44
N LEU A 118 -5.91 2.19 20.28
CA LEU A 118 -6.77 2.71 19.21
C LEU A 118 -7.77 1.66 18.72
N ILE A 119 -7.33 0.40 18.57
CA ILE A 119 -8.18 -0.73 18.18
C ILE A 119 -9.21 -1.02 19.27
N ARG A 120 -8.82 -1.07 20.55
CA ARG A 120 -9.76 -1.26 21.68
C ARG A 120 -10.85 -0.18 21.66
N LYS A 121 -10.46 1.08 21.48
CA LYS A 121 -11.43 2.17 21.40
C LYS A 121 -12.40 2.03 20.22
N ALA A 122 -11.92 1.53 19.09
CA ALA A 122 -12.78 1.24 17.95
C ALA A 122 -13.73 0.06 18.23
N ILE A 123 -13.30 -0.96 18.97
CA ILE A 123 -14.11 -2.09 19.42
C ILE A 123 -15.21 -1.61 20.38
N GLU A 124 -14.86 -0.85 21.43
CA GLU A 124 -15.82 -0.32 22.42
C GLU A 124 -16.95 0.49 21.75
N VAL A 125 -16.59 1.34 20.78
CA VAL A 125 -17.60 2.11 20.02
C VAL A 125 -18.50 1.19 19.21
N SER A 126 -17.91 0.21 18.51
CA SER A 126 -18.68 -0.75 17.72
C SER A 126 -19.61 -1.62 18.59
N GLU A 127 -19.18 -2.04 19.78
CA GLU A 127 -20.00 -2.81 20.72
C GLU A 127 -21.20 -2.01 21.22
N LYS A 128 -20.99 -0.71 21.45
CA LYS A 128 -22.04 0.19 21.91
C LYS A 128 -23.07 0.49 20.82
N GLU A 129 -22.59 0.73 19.58
CA GLU A 129 -23.45 1.15 18.46
C GLU A 129 -24.14 -0.03 17.77
N HIS A 130 -23.47 -1.20 17.73
CA HIS A 130 -23.94 -2.39 17.00
C HIS A 130 -23.69 -3.68 17.81
N PRO A 131 -24.34 -3.90 18.96
CA PRO A 131 -24.02 -5.00 19.89
C PRO A 131 -24.04 -6.40 19.26
N ASP A 132 -24.88 -6.62 18.27
CA ASP A 132 -25.07 -7.92 17.61
C ASP A 132 -24.02 -8.22 16.51
N SER A 133 -23.12 -7.30 16.22
CA SER A 133 -22.10 -7.50 15.17
C SER A 133 -20.80 -8.01 15.73
N GLU A 134 -20.11 -8.84 14.96
CA GLU A 134 -18.74 -9.32 15.25
C GLU A 134 -17.65 -8.39 14.67
N TYR A 135 -18.03 -7.39 13.85
CA TYR A 135 -17.09 -6.51 13.14
C TYR A 135 -16.96 -5.15 13.82
N ILE A 136 -15.80 -4.50 13.59
CA ILE A 136 -15.46 -3.21 14.19
C ILE A 136 -15.99 -2.04 13.37
N PHE A 137 -15.91 -2.09 12.04
CA PHE A 137 -16.17 -0.95 11.15
C PHE A 137 -17.47 -1.13 10.40
N LEU A 138 -18.53 -0.53 10.95
CA LEU A 138 -19.88 -0.62 10.45
C LEU A 138 -20.45 0.76 10.14
N GLN A 139 -21.34 0.79 9.17
CA GLN A 139 -22.20 1.94 8.89
C GLN A 139 -23.29 2.08 9.95
N ASP A 140 -23.96 3.22 10.01
CA ASP A 140 -25.08 3.46 10.94
C ASP A 140 -26.21 2.43 10.80
N ASN A 141 -26.36 1.82 9.63
CA ASN A 141 -27.35 0.77 9.35
C ASN A 141 -26.87 -0.65 9.72
N GLY A 142 -25.71 -0.79 10.36
CA GLY A 142 -25.11 -2.07 10.78
C GLY A 142 -24.45 -2.86 9.66
N LYS A 143 -24.39 -2.36 8.43
CA LYS A 143 -23.67 -3.02 7.32
C LYS A 143 -22.19 -2.69 7.34
N LEU A 144 -21.36 -3.58 6.83
CA LEU A 144 -19.95 -3.32 6.62
C LEU A 144 -19.74 -2.15 5.66
N TYR A 145 -18.71 -1.34 5.91
CA TYR A 145 -18.23 -0.41 4.90
C TYR A 145 -17.61 -1.17 3.73
N THR A 146 -17.82 -0.66 2.53
CA THR A 146 -17.13 -1.09 1.32
C THR A 146 -16.00 -0.11 0.97
N ASP A 147 -15.01 -0.56 0.19
CA ASP A 147 -13.94 0.32 -0.32
C ASP A 147 -14.50 1.52 -1.08
N SER A 148 -15.54 1.31 -1.90
CA SER A 148 -16.19 2.38 -2.66
C SER A 148 -16.86 3.43 -1.76
N MET A 149 -17.53 3.01 -0.70
CA MET A 149 -18.15 3.94 0.25
C MET A 149 -17.12 4.70 1.06
N LEU A 150 -16.05 4.01 1.49
CA LEU A 150 -14.95 4.66 2.18
C LEU A 150 -14.32 5.74 1.28
N LYS A 151 -14.01 5.42 0.03
CA LYS A 151 -13.49 6.35 -0.97
C LYS A 151 -14.42 7.56 -1.17
N TYR A 152 -15.72 7.33 -1.24
CA TYR A 152 -16.72 8.40 -1.35
C TYR A 152 -16.61 9.40 -0.20
N HIS A 153 -16.65 8.94 1.05
CA HIS A 153 -16.57 9.82 2.23
C HIS A 153 -15.22 10.55 2.32
N VAL A 154 -14.14 9.85 2.00
CA VAL A 154 -12.79 10.44 2.03
C VAL A 154 -12.62 11.49 0.94
N ASN A 155 -13.10 11.24 -0.27
CA ASN A 155 -13.01 12.21 -1.37
C ASN A 155 -13.81 13.48 -1.07
N ILE A 156 -15.02 13.37 -0.48
CA ILE A 156 -15.76 14.55 -0.02
C ILE A 156 -14.91 15.35 0.99
N MET A 157 -14.35 14.70 1.99
CA MET A 157 -13.49 15.35 2.98
C MET A 157 -12.30 16.06 2.30
N ILE A 158 -11.65 15.41 1.31
CA ILE A 158 -10.52 15.99 0.58
C ILE A 158 -10.93 17.27 -0.15
N TYR A 159 -12.04 17.26 -0.88
CA TYR A 159 -12.52 18.43 -1.62
C TYR A 159 -13.02 19.54 -0.71
N GLU A 160 -13.77 19.23 0.33
CA GLU A 160 -14.31 20.24 1.25
C GLU A 160 -13.23 20.93 2.10
N ASN A 161 -12.11 20.26 2.35
CA ASN A 161 -11.01 20.80 3.15
C ASN A 161 -9.76 21.15 2.33
N ASP A 162 -9.86 21.16 1.02
CA ASP A 162 -8.79 21.52 0.07
C ASP A 162 -7.47 20.80 0.35
N ILE A 163 -7.53 19.47 0.56
CA ILE A 163 -6.33 18.68 0.84
C ILE A 163 -5.57 18.46 -0.46
N ARG A 164 -4.32 18.93 -0.50
CA ARG A 164 -3.46 18.89 -1.68
C ARG A 164 -2.30 17.91 -1.52
N ASP A 165 -1.86 17.34 -2.66
CA ASP A 165 -0.60 16.59 -2.77
C ASP A 165 0.62 17.55 -2.78
N ASP A 166 1.82 17.01 -2.94
CA ASP A 166 3.05 17.80 -2.98
C ASP A 166 3.18 18.62 -4.28
N ASN A 167 2.41 18.30 -5.33
CA ASN A 167 2.37 19.02 -6.59
C ASN A 167 1.26 20.08 -6.65
N GLY A 168 0.47 20.24 -5.59
CA GLY A 168 -0.63 21.19 -5.51
C GLY A 168 -1.95 20.69 -6.13
N ASN A 169 -2.02 19.45 -6.61
CA ASN A 169 -3.27 18.82 -7.02
C ASN A 169 -4.08 18.36 -5.81
N TYR A 170 -5.36 18.04 -5.99
CA TYR A 170 -6.11 17.38 -4.93
C TYR A 170 -5.47 16.06 -4.56
N PHE A 171 -5.39 15.78 -3.24
CA PHE A 171 -4.83 14.54 -2.73
C PHE A 171 -5.57 13.34 -3.32
N GLU A 172 -4.86 12.48 -4.03
CA GLU A 172 -5.45 11.28 -4.62
C GLU A 172 -5.50 10.15 -3.60
N PHE A 173 -6.68 9.86 -3.09
CA PHE A 173 -6.87 8.79 -2.11
C PHE A 173 -6.91 7.42 -2.78
N ARG A 174 -5.83 6.65 -2.59
CA ARG A 174 -5.71 5.26 -3.02
C ARG A 174 -5.34 4.37 -1.83
N THR A 175 -6.24 3.49 -1.42
CA THR A 175 -6.04 2.61 -0.26
C THR A 175 -4.80 1.73 -0.38
N HIS A 176 -4.49 1.28 -1.59
CA HIS A 176 -3.30 0.45 -1.85
C HIS A 176 -1.98 1.24 -1.73
N ARG A 177 -2.00 2.54 -2.04
CA ARG A 177 -0.84 3.43 -1.91
C ARG A 177 -0.39 3.57 -0.45
N PHE A 178 -1.30 3.55 0.53
CA PHE A 178 -0.94 3.49 1.96
C PHE A 178 -0.18 2.21 2.32
N ARG A 179 -0.57 1.08 1.74
CA ARG A 179 0.14 -0.17 1.94
C ARG A 179 1.55 -0.12 1.33
N HIS A 180 1.72 0.50 0.17
CA HIS A 180 3.04 0.73 -0.43
C HIS A 180 3.88 1.65 0.45
N THR A 181 3.32 2.75 0.95
CA THR A 181 3.98 3.66 1.90
C THR A 181 4.44 2.91 3.15
N PHE A 182 3.60 2.04 3.71
CA PHE A 182 3.99 1.21 4.84
C PHE A 182 5.13 0.24 4.48
N GLY A 183 5.07 -0.41 3.31
CA GLY A 183 6.12 -1.29 2.80
C GLY A 183 7.47 -0.57 2.63
N VAL A 184 7.46 0.65 2.07
CA VAL A 184 8.67 1.50 1.96
C VAL A 184 9.25 1.80 3.33
N LYS A 185 8.42 2.22 4.30
CA LYS A 185 8.88 2.49 5.68
C LYS A 185 9.51 1.26 6.35
N LEU A 186 8.99 0.07 6.12
CA LEU A 186 9.61 -1.16 6.63
C LEU A 186 11.00 -1.41 6.00
N THR A 187 11.18 -1.09 4.71
CA THR A 187 12.52 -1.19 4.08
C THR A 187 13.50 -0.16 4.62
N GLU A 188 13.05 1.04 5.00
CA GLU A 188 13.85 2.07 5.66
C GLU A 188 14.37 1.62 7.02
N MET A 189 13.57 0.84 7.74
CA MET A 189 13.96 0.22 9.02
C MET A 189 14.97 -0.91 8.85
N LYS A 190 15.42 -1.22 7.62
CA LYS A 190 16.38 -2.27 7.28
C LYS A 190 15.95 -3.68 7.70
N LEU A 191 14.65 -3.92 7.75
CA LEU A 191 14.13 -5.26 8.01
C LEU A 191 14.45 -6.18 6.82
N ASP A 192 14.61 -7.48 7.12
CA ASP A 192 14.77 -8.51 6.09
C ASP A 192 13.46 -8.75 5.32
N ASP A 193 13.57 -9.33 4.12
CA ASP A 193 12.44 -9.51 3.22
C ASP A 193 11.37 -10.44 3.80
N ASP A 194 11.76 -11.46 4.56
CA ASP A 194 10.82 -12.38 5.20
C ASP A 194 10.02 -11.68 6.29
N SER A 195 10.66 -10.83 7.09
CA SER A 195 10.00 -10.01 8.12
C SER A 195 9.01 -9.03 7.49
N ILE A 196 9.40 -8.35 6.40
CA ILE A 196 8.52 -7.44 5.66
C ILE A 196 7.32 -8.21 5.08
N ALA A 197 7.56 -9.35 4.44
CA ALA A 197 6.50 -10.18 3.88
C ALA A 197 5.50 -10.63 4.96
N ARG A 198 5.98 -11.08 6.12
CA ARG A 198 5.15 -11.46 7.28
C ARG A 198 4.32 -10.30 7.81
N LEU A 199 4.92 -9.11 7.97
CA LEU A 199 4.21 -7.92 8.45
C LEU A 199 3.13 -7.45 7.48
N LEU A 200 3.36 -7.57 6.19
CA LEU A 200 2.38 -7.25 5.15
C LEU A 200 1.37 -8.39 4.90
N GLY A 201 1.58 -9.59 5.46
CA GLY A 201 0.75 -10.76 5.20
C GLY A 201 0.88 -11.26 3.75
N HIS A 202 2.07 -11.15 3.15
CA HIS A 202 2.39 -11.74 1.86
C HIS A 202 2.64 -13.24 2.01
N LYS A 203 2.36 -14.00 0.94
CA LYS A 203 2.66 -15.45 0.89
C LYS A 203 4.15 -15.70 0.67
N ASP A 204 4.83 -14.77 -0.02
CA ASP A 204 6.22 -14.85 -0.42
C ASP A 204 6.85 -13.45 -0.49
N THR A 205 8.14 -13.40 -0.76
CA THR A 205 8.93 -12.16 -0.79
C THR A 205 8.99 -11.49 -2.17
N ARG A 206 8.33 -12.05 -3.21
CA ARG A 206 8.46 -11.58 -4.60
C ARG A 206 8.09 -10.11 -4.81
N THR A 207 7.24 -9.56 -3.96
CA THR A 207 6.81 -8.15 -4.04
C THR A 207 7.72 -7.19 -3.27
N ILE A 208 8.59 -7.70 -2.39
CA ILE A 208 9.44 -6.85 -1.54
C ILE A 208 10.50 -6.04 -2.33
N PRO A 209 11.12 -6.58 -3.40
CA PRO A 209 12.04 -5.79 -4.23
C PRO A 209 11.43 -4.50 -4.77
N HIS A 210 10.12 -4.45 -5.03
CA HIS A 210 9.44 -3.23 -5.47
C HIS A 210 9.51 -2.12 -4.41
N TYR A 211 9.33 -2.44 -3.12
CA TYR A 211 9.45 -1.45 -2.04
C TYR A 211 10.88 -0.95 -1.87
N ARG A 212 11.87 -1.84 -2.00
CA ARG A 212 13.30 -1.45 -1.96
C ARG A 212 13.69 -0.55 -3.12
N ARG A 213 13.17 -0.82 -4.31
CA ARG A 213 13.40 0.01 -5.50
C ARG A 213 12.81 1.40 -5.33
N LEU A 214 11.57 1.53 -4.85
CA LEU A 214 10.94 2.81 -4.52
C LEU A 214 11.79 3.65 -3.56
N ARG A 215 12.28 3.01 -2.49
CA ARG A 215 13.17 3.66 -1.54
C ARG A 215 14.46 4.16 -2.20
N ASN A 216 15.09 3.34 -3.04
CA ASN A 216 16.33 3.69 -3.71
C ASN A 216 16.12 4.84 -4.71
N GLU A 217 14.99 4.90 -5.38
CA GLU A 217 14.63 5.98 -6.30
C GLU A 217 14.37 7.29 -5.54
N ALA A 218 13.62 7.26 -4.44
CA ALA A 218 13.43 8.41 -3.57
C ALA A 218 14.77 8.93 -3.02
N LEU A 219 15.65 8.04 -2.52
CA LEU A 219 16.98 8.40 -2.05
C LEU A 219 17.84 8.99 -3.17
N ALA A 220 17.73 8.46 -4.38
CA ALA A 220 18.45 8.98 -5.54
C ALA A 220 18.01 10.40 -5.90
N GLU A 221 16.74 10.73 -5.78
CA GLU A 221 16.23 12.08 -6.02
C GLU A 221 16.63 13.04 -4.89
N ASP A 222 16.45 12.65 -3.62
CA ASP A 222 16.81 13.43 -2.43
C ASP A 222 18.31 13.79 -2.40
N THR A 223 19.16 12.92 -2.91
CA THR A 223 20.62 13.11 -2.93
C THR A 223 21.15 13.71 -4.23
N LYS A 224 20.27 14.05 -5.18
CA LYS A 224 20.66 14.56 -6.51
C LYS A 224 21.49 15.83 -6.41
N ALA A 225 21.05 16.81 -5.62
CA ALA A 225 21.77 18.08 -5.43
C ALA A 225 23.18 17.86 -4.88
N VAL A 226 23.35 16.97 -3.90
CA VAL A 226 24.67 16.63 -3.33
C VAL A 226 25.56 15.93 -4.37
N ARG A 227 25.00 15.04 -5.17
CA ARG A 227 25.77 14.37 -6.25
C ARG A 227 26.18 15.35 -7.34
N ASP A 228 25.33 16.31 -7.68
CA ASP A 228 25.65 17.32 -8.68
C ASP A 228 26.80 18.22 -8.19
N GLU A 229 26.77 18.65 -6.93
CA GLU A 229 27.87 19.39 -6.29
C GLU A 229 29.18 18.59 -6.26
N MET A 230 29.12 17.30 -5.90
CA MET A 230 30.29 16.41 -5.96
C MET A 230 30.83 16.24 -7.38
N ASN A 231 29.99 16.18 -8.40
CA ASN A 231 30.40 16.10 -9.79
C ASN A 231 31.09 17.38 -10.26
N GLU A 232 30.64 18.55 -9.80
CA GLU A 232 31.30 19.84 -10.07
C GLU A 232 32.72 19.88 -9.46
N LEU A 233 32.84 19.45 -8.20
CA LEU A 233 34.16 19.36 -7.53
C LEU A 233 35.11 18.41 -8.26
N LEU A 234 34.63 17.25 -8.71
CA LEU A 234 35.43 16.32 -9.51
C LEU A 234 35.85 16.91 -10.86
N ALA A 235 34.97 17.69 -11.50
CA ALA A 235 35.30 18.36 -12.76
C ALA A 235 36.34 19.47 -12.55
N GLN A 236 36.31 20.20 -11.43
CA GLN A 236 37.35 21.17 -11.07
C GLN A 236 38.70 20.49 -10.83
N TYR A 237 38.74 19.42 -10.04
CA TYR A 237 39.92 18.65 -9.77
C TYR A 237 40.58 18.11 -11.07
N ARG A 238 39.82 17.60 -12.00
CA ARG A 238 40.32 17.11 -13.28
C ARG A 238 40.98 18.24 -14.11
N ARG A 239 40.33 19.41 -14.17
CA ARG A 239 40.88 20.59 -14.88
C ARG A 239 42.19 21.07 -14.26
N GLU A 240 42.26 21.10 -12.94
CA GLU A 240 43.47 21.50 -12.23
C GLU A 240 44.64 20.53 -12.48
N LYS A 241 44.34 19.22 -12.52
CA LYS A 241 45.31 18.19 -12.80
C LYS A 241 45.86 18.28 -14.24
N GLU A 242 44.96 18.44 -15.24
CA GLU A 242 45.35 18.63 -16.64
C GLU A 242 46.22 19.87 -16.85
N ASN A 243 45.89 20.97 -16.16
CA ASN A 243 46.67 22.23 -16.18
C ASN A 243 48.07 22.07 -15.51
N ALA A 244 48.18 21.20 -14.52
CA ALA A 244 49.47 20.91 -13.86
C ALA A 244 50.40 19.99 -14.67
N GLU A 245 49.81 19.08 -15.46
CA GLU A 245 50.59 18.17 -16.35
C GLU A 245 51.04 18.86 -17.66
N THR A 246 50.45 20.02 -17.99
CA THR A 246 50.77 20.78 -19.23
C THR A 246 51.80 21.93 -18.97
N ARG A 247 52.23 22.08 -17.72
CA ARG A 247 53.31 23.02 -17.31
C ARG A 247 54.62 22.28 -17.06
#